data_903c2bc520bd7f0abb9c1db9b8189e8c
#
_entry.id   903c2bc520bd7f0abb9c1db9b8189e8c
#
_cell.length_a   1.000
_cell.length_b   1.000
_cell.length_c   1.000
_cell.angle_alpha   90.00
_cell.angle_beta   90.00
_cell.angle_gamma   90.00
#
_symmetry.space_group_name_H-M   'P 1'
#
loop_
_entity.id
_entity.type
_entity.pdbx_description
1 polymer ?
#
loop_
_entity_poly.entity_id
_entity_poly.type
_entity_poly.pdbx_seq_one_letter_code
_entity_poly.pdbx_strand_id
1 'polypeptide(L)' 'MKGSSVHKQLRITLVKSYIGRPEAQRKVLTGMGLGKLNKTVLLNDTPEIRGMVRKVNHLVSMEEL' A
#
# COMPACT_ATOMS: atom_id res chain seq x y z
N MET A 1 2.91 26.40 6.59
CA MET A 1 2.95 25.96 6.58
C MET A 1 2.85 25.55 6.64
N LYS A 2 2.85 25.28 6.32
CA LYS A 2 2.70 24.70 6.27
C LYS A 2 2.84 23.93 6.51
N GLY A 3 2.82 23.87 6.71
CA GLY A 3 2.70 23.07 6.95
C GLY A 3 2.97 22.28 6.89
N SER A 4 3.19 22.65 7.15
CA SER A 4 3.46 21.89 6.89
C SER A 4 3.08 21.07 6.62
N SER A 5 3.06 21.31 6.38
CA SER A 5 2.35 20.22 5.95
C SER A 5 3.05 18.96 6.14
N VAL A 6 2.91 18.52 7.24
CA VAL A 6 3.41 17.22 7.54
C VAL A 6 2.46 16.22 6.92
N HIS A 7 2.93 15.60 5.86
CA HIS A 7 2.16 14.51 5.27
C HIS A 7 2.32 13.31 6.16
N LYS A 8 1.21 12.78 6.59
CA LYS A 8 1.23 11.50 7.27
C LYS A 8 1.65 10.45 6.27
N GLN A 9 2.39 9.48 6.75
CA GLN A 9 2.82 8.36 5.92
C GLN A 9 2.16 7.08 6.37
N LEU A 10 1.99 6.18 5.43
CA LEU A 10 1.46 4.85 5.69
C LEU A 10 2.57 3.85 5.43
N ARG A 11 2.74 2.93 6.37
CA ARG A 11 3.65 1.80 6.17
C ARG A 11 2.82 0.61 5.76
N ILE A 12 3.08 0.11 4.58
CA ILE A 12 2.28 -0.96 3.98
C ILE A 12 3.19 -2.14 3.72
N THR A 13 2.80 -3.30 4.23
CA THR A 13 3.56 -4.53 4.10
C THR A 13 2.71 -5.58 3.42
N LEU A 14 3.27 -6.25 2.42
CA LEU A 14 2.59 -7.36 1.78
C LEU A 14 2.72 -8.59 2.68
N VAL A 15 1.62 -9.01 3.29
CA VAL A 15 1.63 -10.10 4.26
C VAL A 15 1.10 -11.41 3.68
N LYS A 16 0.41 -11.37 2.56
CA LYS A 16 -0.09 -12.57 1.90
C LYS A 16 0.32 -12.57 0.44
N SER A 17 0.62 -13.78 -0.07
CA SER A 17 1.03 -13.91 -1.47
C SER A 17 -0.09 -13.49 -2.40
N TYR A 18 0.27 -12.80 -3.47
CA TYR A 18 -0.67 -12.40 -4.50
C TYR A 18 -0.74 -13.44 -5.64
N ILE A 19 -0.01 -14.53 -5.51
CA ILE A 19 -0.03 -15.60 -6.51
C ILE A 19 -1.43 -16.21 -6.52
N GLY A 20 -2.00 -16.32 -7.71
CA GLY A 20 -3.37 -16.82 -7.85
C GLY A 20 -4.45 -15.77 -7.67
N ARG A 21 -4.09 -14.53 -7.38
CA ARG A 21 -5.06 -13.44 -7.25
C ARG A 21 -5.32 -12.82 -8.62
N PRO A 22 -6.45 -12.11 -8.79
CA PRO A 22 -6.74 -11.44 -10.06
C PRO A 22 -5.62 -10.50 -10.46
N GLU A 23 -5.42 -10.37 -11.76
CA GLU A 23 -4.36 -9.54 -12.30
C GLU A 23 -4.50 -8.08 -11.86
N ALA A 24 -5.72 -7.59 -11.74
CA ALA A 24 -5.94 -6.21 -11.31
C ALA A 24 -5.35 -5.95 -9.92
N GLN A 25 -5.48 -6.91 -9.01
CA GLN A 25 -4.89 -6.78 -7.66
C GLN A 25 -3.39 -6.82 -7.73
N ARG A 26 -2.83 -7.70 -8.57
CA ARG A 26 -1.38 -7.78 -8.73
C ARG A 26 -0.80 -6.49 -9.27
N LYS A 27 -1.50 -5.86 -10.20
CA LYS A 27 -1.07 -4.58 -10.77
C LYS A 27 -1.06 -3.49 -9.71
N VAL A 28 -2.05 -3.46 -8.83
CA VAL A 28 -2.10 -2.48 -7.74
C VAL A 28 -0.91 -2.68 -6.82
N LEU A 29 -0.62 -3.92 -6.44
CA LEU A 29 0.51 -4.20 -5.55
C LEU A 29 1.83 -3.80 -6.21
N THR A 30 2.01 -4.13 -7.47
CA THR A 30 3.22 -3.77 -8.19
C THR A 30 3.37 -2.26 -8.30
N GLY A 31 2.27 -1.56 -8.57
CA GLY A 31 2.28 -0.10 -8.64
C GLY A 31 2.63 0.55 -7.31
N MET A 32 2.36 -0.12 -6.21
CA MET A 32 2.72 0.36 -4.88
C MET A 32 4.13 -0.01 -4.48
N GLY A 33 4.79 -0.86 -5.24
CA GLY A 33 6.12 -1.34 -4.92
C GLY A 33 6.14 -2.61 -4.09
N LEU A 34 5.00 -3.29 -3.95
CA LEU A 34 4.88 -4.49 -3.14
C LEU A 34 4.94 -5.73 -4.02
N GLY A 35 6.06 -5.91 -4.70
CA GLY A 35 6.22 -7.03 -5.61
C GLY A 35 6.62 -8.34 -4.93
N LYS A 36 6.98 -8.30 -3.65
CA LYS A 36 7.43 -9.50 -2.94
C LYS A 36 6.74 -9.60 -1.59
N LEU A 37 6.57 -10.83 -1.14
CA LEU A 37 6.01 -11.10 0.19
C LEU A 37 6.90 -10.48 1.26
N ASN A 38 6.27 -9.90 2.25
CA ASN A 38 6.94 -9.21 3.37
C ASN A 38 7.68 -7.94 2.97
N LYS A 39 7.51 -7.50 1.73
CA LYS A 39 8.04 -6.21 1.30
C LYS A 39 7.26 -5.10 2.00
N THR A 40 7.97 -4.11 2.52
CA THR A 40 7.37 -2.95 3.16
C THR A 40 7.69 -1.70 2.37
N VAL A 41 6.70 -0.84 2.20
CA VAL A 41 6.89 0.45 1.53
C VAL A 41 6.27 1.55 2.39
N LEU A 42 6.82 2.75 2.26
CA LEU A 42 6.28 3.95 2.89
C LEU A 42 5.67 4.82 1.81
N LEU A 43 4.40 5.12 1.95
CA LEU A 43 3.68 5.92 0.99
C LEU A 43 2.97 7.06 1.72
N ASN A 44 2.74 8.15 1.02
CA ASN A 44 2.01 9.28 1.60
C ASN A 44 0.55 8.91 1.81
N ASP A 45 -0.03 9.42 2.88
CA ASP A 45 -1.43 9.19 3.19
C ASP A 45 -2.28 10.12 2.33
N THR A 46 -2.62 9.67 1.15
CA THR A 46 -3.47 10.41 0.22
C THR A 46 -4.69 9.56 -0.10
N PRO A 47 -5.78 10.20 -0.57
CA PRO A 47 -6.96 9.44 -0.97
C PRO A 47 -6.66 8.40 -2.04
N GLU A 48 -5.72 8.70 -2.95
CA GLU A 48 -5.35 7.77 -4.00
C GLU A 48 -4.70 6.52 -3.43
N ILE A 49 -3.75 6.72 -2.50
CA ILE A 49 -3.06 5.59 -1.86
C ILE A 49 -4.06 4.79 -1.02
N ARG A 50 -4.93 5.45 -0.29
CA ARG A 50 -5.95 4.74 0.48
C ARG A 50 -6.87 3.94 -0.41
N GLY A 51 -7.21 4.48 -1.59
CA GLY A 51 -8.02 3.75 -2.56
C GLY A 51 -7.32 2.51 -3.08
N MET A 52 -6.01 2.59 -3.34
CA MET A 52 -5.22 1.45 -3.76
C MET A 52 -5.16 0.38 -2.67
N VAL A 53 -4.90 0.80 -1.43
CA VAL A 53 -4.83 -0.13 -0.31
C VAL A 53 -6.17 -0.84 -0.12
N ARG A 54 -7.27 -0.11 -0.29
CA ARG A 54 -8.59 -0.69 -0.11
C ARG A 54 -8.85 -1.86 -1.05
N LYS A 55 -8.27 -1.81 -2.25
CA LYS A 55 -8.44 -2.87 -3.23
C LYS A 55 -7.69 -4.14 -2.85
N VAL A 56 -6.65 -4.01 -2.04
CA VAL A 56 -5.78 -5.14 -1.70
C VAL A 56 -5.61 -5.28 -0.18
N ASN A 57 -6.50 -4.69 0.61
CA ASN A 57 -6.35 -4.67 2.06
C ASN A 57 -6.33 -6.07 2.68
N HIS A 58 -6.89 -7.05 2.01
CA HIS A 58 -6.87 -8.42 2.48
C HIS A 58 -5.51 -9.10 2.27
N LEU A 59 -4.62 -8.45 1.54
CA LEU A 59 -3.29 -8.98 1.25
C LEU A 59 -2.18 -8.22 1.96
N VAL A 60 -2.48 -7.04 2.49
CA VAL A 60 -1.46 -6.16 3.08
C VAL A 60 -1.85 -5.76 4.49
N SER A 61 -0.82 -5.35 5.24
CA SER A 61 -0.99 -4.72 6.54
C SER A 61 -0.63 -3.25 6.38
N MET A 62 -1.47 -2.37 6.88
CA MET A 62 -1.24 -0.93 6.80
C MET A 62 -1.11 -0.34 8.20
N GLU A 63 -0.09 0.47 8.39
CA GLU A 63 0.12 1.20 9.63
C GLU A 63 0.14 2.68 9.33
N GLU A 64 -0.56 3.46 10.14
CA GLU A 64 -0.46 4.91 10.07
C GLU A 64 0.68 5.34 10.97
N LEU A 65 1.58 6.13 10.43
CA LEU A 65 2.74 6.61 11.17
C LEU A 65 2.52 7.99 11.77
#